data_746265e08d54cc2f121034ab50564f3f
#
_entry.id   746265e08d54cc2f121034ab50564f3f
#
_cell.length_a   1.000
_cell.length_b   1.000
_cell.length_c   1.000
_cell.angle_alpha   90.00
_cell.angle_beta   90.00
_cell.angle_gamma   90.00
#
_symmetry.space_group_name_H-M   'P 1'
#
loop_
_entity.id
_entity.type
_entity.pdbx_description
1 polymer ?
#
loop_
_entity_poly.entity_id
_entity_poly.type
_entity_poly.pdbx_seq_one_letter_code
_entity_poly.pdbx_strand_id
1 'polypeptide(L)'
;LIMDINDKLSSSIAITNLLGKIQWSDAFEHRLKMNSQIPMDSLMEKGFSPDSSLSAGIEIDTNITISSFQTKYPGALILGAEYSLDKIKLATNLKFGFSNELGASTTPRLSLGVELRPLKWLSLLGGTSIGGYEGFQWGSGISMRLLFLQFSCAYSEYGGMLNSAKGFSFSLSNSIVF
;
A
#
# COMPACT_ATOMS: atom_id res chain seq x y z
N LEU A 1 -8.34 -18.50 -9.39
CA LEU A 1 -8.06 -19.91 -9.55
C LEU A 1 -6.71 -20.23 -8.91
N ILE A 2 -6.68 -21.29 -8.12
CA ILE A 2 -5.44 -21.85 -7.55
C ILE A 2 -5.36 -23.29 -8.05
N MET A 3 -4.17 -23.71 -8.44
CA MET A 3 -3.89 -25.07 -8.91
C MET A 3 -2.66 -25.60 -8.19
N ASP A 4 -2.80 -26.73 -7.55
CA ASP A 4 -1.68 -27.50 -7.01
C ASP A 4 -1.09 -28.37 -8.12
N ILE A 5 0.14 -28.06 -8.51
CA ILE A 5 0.85 -28.80 -9.57
C ILE A 5 1.42 -30.10 -8.98
N ASN A 6 1.88 -30.02 -7.74
CA ASN A 6 2.30 -31.17 -6.92
C ASN A 6 2.30 -30.77 -5.44
N ASP A 7 2.68 -31.68 -4.54
CA ASP A 7 2.68 -31.49 -3.09
C ASP A 7 3.53 -30.29 -2.60
N LYS A 8 4.39 -29.74 -3.44
CA LYS A 8 5.32 -28.65 -3.10
C LYS A 8 5.09 -27.39 -3.91
N LEU A 9 4.48 -27.49 -5.08
CA LEU A 9 4.32 -26.37 -6.02
C LEU A 9 2.85 -26.10 -6.29
N SER A 10 2.42 -24.91 -5.98
CA SER A 10 1.13 -24.38 -6.39
C SER A 10 1.28 -23.15 -7.29
N SER A 11 0.30 -22.91 -8.12
CA SER A 11 0.21 -21.73 -8.98
C SER A 11 -1.15 -21.07 -8.81
N SER A 12 -1.22 -19.78 -9.10
CA SER A 12 -2.47 -19.03 -9.01
C SER A 12 -2.60 -18.02 -10.14
N ILE A 13 -3.84 -17.79 -10.54
CA ILE A 13 -4.22 -16.72 -11.44
C ILE A 13 -5.43 -16.00 -10.87
N ALA A 14 -5.38 -14.68 -10.80
CA ALA A 14 -6.49 -13.85 -10.35
C ALA A 14 -6.65 -12.64 -11.25
N ILE A 15 -7.89 -12.27 -11.52
CA ILE A 15 -8.24 -11.00 -12.15
C ILE A 15 -9.05 -10.22 -11.10
N THR A 16 -8.64 -9.00 -10.80
CA THR A 16 -9.29 -8.15 -9.82
C THR A 16 -9.92 -6.95 -10.50
N ASN A 17 -11.03 -6.46 -9.93
CA ASN A 17 -11.71 -5.22 -10.31
C ASN A 17 -12.02 -5.08 -11.81
N LEU A 18 -12.37 -6.19 -12.49
CA LEU A 18 -12.60 -6.19 -13.94
C LEU A 18 -13.69 -5.19 -14.40
N LEU A 19 -14.73 -5.01 -13.58
CA LEU A 19 -15.87 -4.13 -13.86
C LEU A 19 -16.17 -3.20 -12.65
N GLY A 20 -15.22 -3.03 -11.75
CA GLY A 20 -15.40 -2.22 -10.56
C GLY A 20 -15.53 -0.73 -10.90
N LYS A 21 -16.64 -0.10 -10.47
CA LYS A 21 -16.85 1.35 -10.57
C LYS A 21 -17.57 1.85 -9.33
N ILE A 22 -17.25 3.06 -8.94
CA ILE A 22 -17.97 3.82 -7.92
C ILE A 22 -18.69 4.96 -8.63
N GLN A 23 -19.97 5.09 -8.37
CA GLN A 23 -20.73 6.26 -8.79
C GLN A 23 -20.86 7.20 -7.60
N TRP A 24 -20.44 8.42 -7.81
CA TRP A 24 -20.56 9.51 -6.84
C TRP A 24 -21.76 10.36 -7.21
N SER A 25 -22.74 10.48 -6.30
CA SER A 25 -23.86 11.40 -6.39
C SER A 25 -23.74 12.42 -5.28
N ASP A 26 -24.27 13.62 -5.51
CA ASP A 26 -24.26 14.73 -4.53
C ASP A 26 -22.86 15.07 -4.01
N ALA A 27 -21.87 15.04 -4.91
CA ALA A 27 -20.50 15.37 -4.56
C ALA A 27 -20.30 16.90 -4.46
N PHE A 28 -19.45 17.32 -3.53
CA PHE A 28 -19.08 18.70 -3.34
C PHE A 28 -17.59 18.88 -3.63
N GLU A 29 -17.26 19.95 -4.36
CA GLU A 29 -15.88 20.40 -4.54
C GLU A 29 -15.60 21.55 -3.57
N HIS A 30 -14.59 21.36 -2.71
CA HIS A 30 -14.06 22.42 -1.86
C HIS A 30 -12.77 22.94 -2.47
N ARG A 31 -12.75 24.19 -2.92
CA ARG A 31 -11.55 24.86 -3.36
C ARG A 31 -10.93 25.63 -2.21
N LEU A 32 -9.73 25.24 -1.82
CA LEU A 32 -8.94 25.94 -0.82
C LEU A 32 -7.87 26.74 -1.56
N LYS A 33 -7.94 28.07 -1.47
CA LYS A 33 -6.86 28.95 -1.93
C LYS A 33 -5.95 29.24 -0.73
N MET A 34 -4.74 28.72 -0.78
CA MET A 34 -3.70 29.10 0.19
C MET A 34 -2.91 30.26 -0.38
N ASN A 35 -3.00 31.41 0.27
CA ASN A 35 -2.11 32.53 -0.03
C ASN A 35 -0.88 32.44 0.88
N SER A 36 0.27 32.03 0.30
CA SER A 36 1.51 31.77 1.04
C SER A 36 2.31 33.05 1.40
N GLN A 37 1.77 34.24 1.20
CA GLN A 37 2.42 35.48 1.61
C GLN A 37 2.07 35.80 3.07
N ILE A 38 2.72 35.10 3.99
CA ILE A 38 2.74 35.52 5.39
C ILE A 38 3.91 36.48 5.55
N PRO A 39 3.67 37.78 5.83
CA PRO A 39 4.77 38.72 6.07
C PRO A 39 5.61 38.24 7.26
N MET A 40 6.92 38.16 7.09
CA MET A 40 7.84 37.73 8.14
C MET A 40 7.70 38.57 9.42
N ASP A 41 7.33 39.83 9.28
CA ASP A 41 7.11 40.77 10.40
C ASP A 41 5.95 40.35 11.29
N SER A 42 4.88 39.76 10.72
CA SER A 42 3.74 39.28 11.50
C SER A 42 4.03 37.99 12.29
N LEU A 43 5.03 37.21 11.85
CA LEU A 43 5.51 36.03 12.58
C LEU A 43 6.37 36.41 13.79
N MET A 44 7.12 37.51 13.69
CA MET A 44 7.97 38.01 14.79
C MET A 44 7.18 38.72 15.88
N GLU A 45 6.09 39.40 15.52
CA GLU A 45 5.30 40.23 16.44
C GLU A 45 4.28 39.42 17.24
N LYS A 46 3.72 38.35 16.69
CA LYS A 46 2.62 37.56 17.28
C LYS A 46 3.00 36.16 17.76
N GLY A 47 4.24 35.77 17.58
CA GLY A 47 4.67 34.40 17.90
C GLY A 47 4.00 33.34 17.03
N PHE A 48 4.54 32.15 17.04
CA PHE A 48 4.00 31.00 16.29
C PHE A 48 2.76 30.46 17.05
N SER A 49 1.61 31.06 16.83
CA SER A 49 0.33 30.54 17.32
C SER A 49 -0.34 29.76 16.18
N PRO A 50 -0.57 28.43 16.32
CA PRO A 50 -1.14 27.61 15.25
C PRO A 50 -2.50 28.08 14.78
N ASP A 51 -3.29 28.72 15.64
CA ASP A 51 -4.65 29.16 15.33
C ASP A 51 -4.75 30.45 14.51
N SER A 52 -3.76 31.34 14.58
CA SER A 52 -3.85 32.64 13.92
C SER A 52 -3.11 32.73 12.58
N SER A 53 -2.10 31.89 12.36
CA SER A 53 -1.30 31.88 11.11
C SER A 53 -1.91 31.01 10.02
N LEU A 54 -2.61 29.94 10.39
CA LEU A 54 -3.29 29.07 9.42
C LEU A 54 -4.63 29.63 8.95
N SER A 55 -5.36 30.33 9.83
CA SER A 55 -6.67 30.90 9.46
C SER A 55 -6.57 32.15 8.59
N ALA A 56 -5.48 32.89 8.65
CA ALA A 56 -5.27 34.11 7.85
C ALA A 56 -4.87 33.85 6.40
N GLY A 57 -4.51 32.64 6.04
CA GLY A 57 -4.04 32.27 4.70
C GLY A 57 -4.90 31.28 3.94
N ILE A 58 -6.03 30.84 4.53
CA ILE A 58 -6.96 29.90 3.89
C ILE A 58 -8.25 30.63 3.56
N GLU A 59 -8.40 31.04 2.30
CA GLU A 59 -9.71 31.44 1.77
C GLU A 59 -10.43 30.18 1.27
N ILE A 60 -11.54 29.81 1.91
CA ILE A 60 -12.48 28.82 1.38
C ILE A 60 -13.29 29.52 0.29
N ASP A 61 -12.89 29.30 -0.96
CA ASP A 61 -13.41 30.09 -2.07
C ASP A 61 -14.84 29.66 -2.45
N THR A 62 -15.22 28.38 -2.41
CA THR A 62 -16.60 27.96 -2.76
C THR A 62 -16.89 26.50 -2.44
N ASN A 63 -18.12 26.23 -2.02
CA ASN A 63 -18.73 24.92 -2.08
C ASN A 63 -19.51 24.80 -3.39
N ILE A 64 -18.95 24.11 -4.37
CA ILE A 64 -19.61 23.86 -5.65
C ILE A 64 -20.19 22.47 -5.64
N THR A 65 -21.48 22.33 -5.85
CA THR A 65 -22.10 21.02 -6.12
C THR A 65 -21.66 20.57 -7.51
N ILE A 66 -20.97 19.44 -7.59
CA ILE A 66 -20.54 18.86 -8.85
C ILE A 66 -21.58 17.83 -9.33
N SER A 67 -21.78 17.78 -10.65
CA SER A 67 -22.61 16.74 -11.26
C SER A 67 -22.05 15.36 -10.94
N SER A 68 -22.92 14.36 -10.85
CA SER A 68 -22.54 12.98 -10.59
C SER A 68 -21.45 12.51 -11.56
N PHE A 69 -20.44 11.84 -11.04
CA PHE A 69 -19.33 11.29 -11.82
C PHE A 69 -19.04 9.84 -11.40
N GLN A 70 -18.30 9.13 -12.26
CA GLN A 70 -17.92 7.75 -12.00
C GLN A 70 -16.39 7.64 -11.90
N THR A 71 -15.94 6.90 -10.92
CA THR A 71 -14.53 6.48 -10.79
C THR A 71 -14.44 4.98 -11.07
N LYS A 72 -13.61 4.59 -12.02
CA LYS A 72 -13.33 3.18 -12.29
C LYS A 72 -12.26 2.67 -11.34
N TYR A 73 -12.48 1.51 -10.71
CA TYR A 73 -11.44 0.82 -9.97
C TYR A 73 -10.42 0.23 -10.94
N PRO A 74 -9.12 0.44 -10.68
CA PRO A 74 -8.08 -0.14 -11.52
C PRO A 74 -8.10 -1.67 -11.44
N GLY A 75 -8.33 -2.30 -12.56
CA GLY A 75 -8.25 -3.75 -12.68
C GLY A 75 -6.81 -4.24 -12.78
N ALA A 76 -6.59 -5.52 -12.43
CA ALA A 76 -5.29 -6.14 -12.59
C ALA A 76 -5.41 -7.65 -12.83
N LEU A 77 -4.45 -8.18 -13.60
CA LEU A 77 -4.14 -9.60 -13.70
C LEU A 77 -2.98 -9.91 -12.76
N ILE A 78 -3.13 -10.96 -11.98
CA ILE A 78 -2.14 -11.42 -11.01
C ILE A 78 -1.85 -12.89 -11.29
N LEU A 79 -0.58 -13.20 -11.52
CA LEU A 79 -0.06 -14.55 -11.65
C LEU A 79 0.84 -14.84 -10.46
N GLY A 80 0.63 -15.95 -9.78
CA GLY A 80 1.40 -16.33 -8.62
C GLY A 80 1.92 -17.77 -8.70
N ALA A 81 3.04 -18.03 -8.06
CA ALA A 81 3.53 -19.37 -7.81
C ALA A 81 4.13 -19.44 -6.41
N GLU A 82 3.94 -20.57 -5.75
CA GLU A 82 4.45 -20.85 -4.41
C GLU A 82 5.12 -22.23 -4.43
N TYR A 83 6.33 -22.29 -3.85
CA TYR A 83 7.06 -23.52 -3.66
C TYR A 83 7.33 -23.73 -2.17
N SER A 84 6.80 -24.82 -1.64
CA SER A 84 6.84 -25.15 -0.21
C SER A 84 7.79 -26.30 0.05
N LEU A 85 8.76 -26.05 0.93
CA LEU A 85 9.61 -27.05 1.58
C LEU A 85 9.25 -27.10 3.07
N ASP A 86 9.76 -28.09 3.81
CA ASP A 86 9.41 -28.29 5.22
C ASP A 86 9.48 -27.01 6.07
N LYS A 87 10.57 -26.25 5.92
CA LYS A 87 10.84 -25.03 6.71
C LYS A 87 10.94 -23.76 5.89
N ILE A 88 10.86 -23.87 4.58
CA ILE A 88 11.05 -22.75 3.66
C ILE A 88 9.87 -22.72 2.70
N LYS A 89 9.28 -21.54 2.53
CA LYS A 89 8.28 -21.27 1.52
C LYS A 89 8.77 -20.11 0.65
N LEU A 90 8.82 -20.34 -0.65
CA LEU A 90 9.16 -19.33 -1.65
C LEU A 90 7.89 -18.95 -2.40
N ALA A 91 7.69 -17.67 -2.59
CA ALA A 91 6.55 -17.17 -3.35
C ALA A 91 7.01 -16.16 -4.40
N THR A 92 6.38 -16.20 -5.55
CA THR A 92 6.55 -15.18 -6.59
C THR A 92 5.20 -14.71 -7.07
N ASN A 93 5.14 -13.45 -7.47
CA ASN A 93 3.92 -12.83 -7.95
C ASN A 93 4.26 -11.86 -9.08
N LEU A 94 3.53 -11.95 -10.18
CA LEU A 94 3.63 -11.04 -11.31
C LEU A 94 2.27 -10.37 -11.50
N LYS A 95 2.23 -9.04 -11.32
CA LYS A 95 1.01 -8.23 -11.43
C LYS A 95 1.08 -7.32 -12.64
N PHE A 96 0.03 -7.34 -13.45
CA PHE A 96 -0.21 -6.44 -14.58
C PHE A 96 -1.44 -5.58 -14.29
N GLY A 97 -1.26 -4.29 -14.09
CA GLY A 97 -2.38 -3.37 -13.95
C GLY A 97 -2.94 -2.97 -15.33
N PHE A 98 -4.23 -2.66 -15.39
CA PHE A 98 -4.91 -2.27 -16.64
C PHE A 98 -5.04 -0.75 -16.79
N SER A 99 -4.68 0.03 -15.76
CA SER A 99 -4.71 1.49 -15.80
C SER A 99 -3.64 2.08 -14.90
N ASN A 100 -3.37 3.39 -15.08
CA ASN A 100 -2.45 4.18 -14.24
C ASN A 100 -3.20 5.11 -13.28
N GLU A 101 -4.45 4.79 -12.96
CA GLU A 101 -5.31 5.60 -12.08
C GLU A 101 -5.28 5.08 -10.65
N LEU A 102 -5.56 5.95 -9.68
CA LEU A 102 -5.72 5.62 -8.26
C LEU A 102 -4.56 4.79 -7.67
N GLY A 103 -3.31 5.12 -8.01
CA GLY A 103 -2.13 4.42 -7.52
C GLY A 103 -1.85 3.06 -8.16
N ALA A 104 -2.61 2.69 -9.19
CA ALA A 104 -2.29 1.54 -10.02
C ALA A 104 -1.23 1.90 -11.07
N SER A 105 -0.64 0.90 -11.68
CA SER A 105 0.34 1.07 -12.76
C SER A 105 0.18 -0.01 -13.82
N THR A 106 0.28 0.38 -15.08
CA THR A 106 0.40 -0.56 -16.21
C THR A 106 1.81 -1.16 -16.32
N THR A 107 2.79 -0.60 -15.61
CA THR A 107 4.12 -1.21 -15.51
C THR A 107 4.01 -2.52 -14.74
N PRO A 108 4.48 -3.65 -15.30
CA PRO A 108 4.46 -4.92 -14.58
C PRO A 108 5.23 -4.85 -13.26
N ARG A 109 4.72 -5.52 -12.23
CA ARG A 109 5.38 -5.64 -10.94
C ARG A 109 5.68 -7.11 -10.66
N LEU A 110 6.96 -7.43 -10.53
CA LEU A 110 7.44 -8.72 -10.07
C LEU A 110 7.74 -8.64 -8.58
N SER A 111 7.22 -9.58 -7.80
CA SER A 111 7.47 -9.70 -6.37
C SER A 111 8.02 -11.08 -6.05
N LEU A 112 8.98 -11.14 -5.15
CA LEU A 112 9.58 -12.37 -4.62
C LEU A 112 9.49 -12.32 -3.10
N GLY A 113 9.10 -13.43 -2.49
CA GLY A 113 8.99 -13.58 -1.05
C GLY A 113 9.58 -14.89 -0.56
N VAL A 114 10.08 -14.87 0.66
CA VAL A 114 10.56 -16.05 1.38
C VAL A 114 10.00 -16.05 2.80
N GLU A 115 9.52 -17.19 3.23
CA GLU A 115 9.19 -17.47 4.62
C GLU A 115 10.09 -18.60 5.12
N LEU A 116 10.76 -18.36 6.25
CA LEU A 116 11.56 -19.34 6.97
C LEU A 116 10.84 -19.68 8.27
N ARG A 117 10.63 -20.95 8.54
CA ARG A 117 10.02 -21.49 9.76
C ARG A 117 11.04 -22.25 10.59
N PRO A 118 11.95 -21.56 11.30
CA PRO A 118 12.97 -22.24 12.10
C PRO A 118 12.32 -23.06 13.22
N LEU A 119 11.18 -22.59 13.75
CA LEU A 119 10.40 -23.24 14.78
C LEU A 119 8.93 -23.28 14.35
N LYS A 120 8.15 -24.24 14.89
CA LYS A 120 6.74 -24.39 14.54
C LYS A 120 5.86 -23.16 14.89
N TRP A 121 6.33 -22.37 15.82
CA TRP A 121 5.63 -21.17 16.30
C TRP A 121 6.22 -19.86 15.75
N LEU A 122 7.35 -19.91 15.02
CA LEU A 122 8.07 -18.73 14.56
C LEU A 122 8.26 -18.77 13.03
N SER A 123 7.84 -17.72 12.35
CA SER A 123 8.08 -17.46 10.93
C SER A 123 8.86 -16.16 10.77
N LEU A 124 9.91 -16.21 9.97
CA LEU A 124 10.67 -15.05 9.49
C LEU A 124 10.31 -14.83 8.03
N LEU A 125 9.97 -13.62 7.67
CA LEU A 125 9.52 -13.26 6.34
C LEU A 125 10.47 -12.23 5.73
N GLY A 126 10.71 -12.35 4.44
CA GLY A 126 11.46 -11.37 3.68
C GLY A 126 10.94 -11.33 2.26
N GLY A 127 11.06 -10.18 1.62
CA GLY A 127 10.61 -10.06 0.25
C GLY A 127 11.09 -8.80 -0.44
N THR A 128 11.02 -8.83 -1.76
CA THR A 128 11.33 -7.69 -2.60
C THR A 128 10.40 -7.64 -3.79
N SER A 129 10.21 -6.46 -4.34
CA SER A 129 9.51 -6.28 -5.61
C SER A 129 10.14 -5.18 -6.45
N ILE A 130 9.98 -5.31 -7.76
CA ILE A 130 10.42 -4.34 -8.76
C ILE A 130 9.30 -4.07 -9.75
N GLY A 131 9.26 -2.83 -10.26
CA GLY A 131 8.21 -2.38 -11.18
C GLY A 131 6.98 -1.85 -10.46
N GLY A 132 5.88 -1.69 -11.19
CA GLY A 132 4.68 -1.03 -10.68
C GLY A 132 4.87 0.47 -10.49
N TYR A 133 4.00 1.08 -9.70
CA TYR A 133 4.04 2.51 -9.39
C TYR A 133 5.22 2.89 -8.47
N GLU A 134 5.53 2.03 -7.50
CA GLU A 134 6.53 2.31 -6.45
C GLU A 134 7.98 1.99 -6.87
N GLY A 135 8.17 1.28 -8.00
CA GLY A 135 9.48 0.86 -8.46
C GLY A 135 10.06 -0.27 -7.61
N PHE A 136 11.18 -0.02 -6.94
CA PHE A 136 11.80 -1.00 -6.04
C PHE A 136 11.19 -0.91 -4.64
N GLN A 137 10.90 -2.06 -4.06
CA GLN A 137 10.44 -2.20 -2.67
C GLN A 137 11.08 -3.44 -2.05
N TRP A 138 11.41 -3.38 -0.77
CA TRP A 138 11.80 -4.53 0.03
C TRP A 138 11.13 -4.49 1.39
N GLY A 139 11.05 -5.64 2.04
CA GLY A 139 10.47 -5.71 3.37
C GLY A 139 10.88 -6.98 4.10
N SER A 140 10.75 -6.94 5.41
CA SER A 140 10.98 -8.06 6.30
C SER A 140 9.93 -8.09 7.41
N GLY A 141 9.71 -9.26 7.98
CA GLY A 141 8.72 -9.43 9.02
C GLY A 141 9.00 -10.64 9.89
N ILE A 142 8.33 -10.68 11.02
CA ILE A 142 8.32 -11.79 11.95
C ILE A 142 6.88 -12.10 12.34
N SER A 143 6.55 -13.37 12.39
CA SER A 143 5.24 -13.85 12.84
C SER A 143 5.42 -14.93 13.89
N MET A 144 4.70 -14.81 14.99
CA MET A 144 4.72 -15.77 16.10
C MET A 144 3.32 -16.30 16.35
N ARG A 145 3.19 -17.63 16.40
CA ARG A 145 1.94 -18.30 16.75
C ARG A 145 2.07 -18.94 18.15
N LEU A 146 1.26 -18.46 19.07
CA LEU A 146 1.17 -18.96 20.43
C LEU A 146 -0.23 -19.51 20.65
N LEU A 147 -0.35 -20.84 20.65
CA LEU A 147 -1.65 -21.55 20.74
C LEU A 147 -2.60 -21.07 19.62
N PHE A 148 -3.66 -20.36 20.00
CA PHE A 148 -4.69 -19.81 19.12
C PHE A 148 -4.43 -18.35 18.72
N LEU A 149 -3.36 -17.72 19.23
CA LEU A 149 -3.01 -16.33 18.91
C LEU A 149 -1.83 -16.28 17.94
N GLN A 150 -1.95 -15.45 16.93
CA GLN A 150 -0.85 -15.13 16.03
C GLN A 150 -0.58 -13.62 16.04
N PHE A 151 0.66 -13.27 16.31
CA PHE A 151 1.19 -11.90 16.25
C PHE A 151 2.15 -11.77 15.10
N SER A 152 2.03 -10.71 14.33
CA SER A 152 2.93 -10.43 13.22
C SER A 152 3.35 -8.97 13.22
N CYS A 153 4.61 -8.74 12.91
CA CYS A 153 5.20 -7.42 12.76
C CYS A 153 5.97 -7.40 11.43
N ALA A 154 5.81 -6.35 10.66
CA ALA A 154 6.51 -6.19 9.40
C ALA A 154 6.95 -4.75 9.18
N TYR A 155 8.07 -4.60 8.49
CA TYR A 155 8.66 -3.34 8.04
C TYR A 155 8.92 -3.43 6.54
N SER A 156 8.69 -2.35 5.82
CA SER A 156 9.04 -2.26 4.41
C SER A 156 9.45 -0.84 4.01
N GLU A 157 10.30 -0.76 3.00
CA GLU A 157 10.72 0.48 2.34
C GLU A 157 10.38 0.42 0.86
N TYR A 158 10.08 1.56 0.27
CA TYR A 158 9.78 1.69 -1.14
C TYR A 158 10.51 2.84 -1.80
N GLY A 159 10.74 2.71 -3.12
CA GLY A 159 11.45 3.69 -3.93
C GLY A 159 12.96 3.72 -3.74
N GLY A 160 13.54 2.79 -2.96
CA GLY A 160 14.96 2.67 -2.67
C GLY A 160 15.23 1.78 -1.45
N MET A 161 16.48 1.78 -0.98
CA MET A 161 16.89 1.10 0.25
C MET A 161 17.55 2.09 1.20
N LEU A 162 17.25 1.98 2.50
CA LEU A 162 17.85 2.76 3.58
C LEU A 162 17.81 4.28 3.27
N ASN A 163 18.98 4.90 3.11
CA ASN A 163 19.10 6.35 2.87
C ASN A 163 18.52 6.82 1.53
N SER A 164 18.26 5.91 0.58
CA SER A 164 17.64 6.22 -0.71
C SER A 164 16.15 5.90 -0.76
N ALA A 165 15.58 5.37 0.32
CA ALA A 165 14.16 5.08 0.41
C ALA A 165 13.33 6.38 0.32
N LYS A 166 12.25 6.34 -0.46
CA LYS A 166 11.30 7.45 -0.59
C LYS A 166 10.20 7.40 0.48
N GLY A 167 10.07 6.26 1.13
CA GLY A 167 9.16 6.09 2.24
C GLY A 167 9.27 4.70 2.85
N PHE A 168 8.62 4.53 4.00
CA PHE A 168 8.57 3.27 4.71
C PHE A 168 7.17 2.99 5.26
N SER A 169 6.90 1.73 5.56
CA SER A 169 5.71 1.33 6.30
C SER A 169 6.08 0.35 7.41
N PHE A 170 5.30 0.42 8.49
CA PHE A 170 5.37 -0.51 9.60
C PHE A 170 3.96 -1.04 9.87
N SER A 171 3.83 -2.34 10.04
CA SER A 171 2.56 -2.97 10.32
C SER A 171 2.65 -3.93 11.50
N LEU A 172 1.58 -3.92 12.32
CA LEU A 172 1.34 -4.87 13.39
C LEU A 172 0.00 -5.55 13.12
N SER A 173 -0.04 -6.85 13.27
CA SER A 173 -1.27 -7.63 13.12
C SER A 173 -1.37 -8.64 14.23
N ASN A 174 -2.59 -8.84 14.73
CA ASN A 174 -2.94 -9.95 15.60
C ASN A 174 -4.14 -10.68 15.01
N SER A 175 -4.17 -11.98 15.14
CA SER A 175 -5.26 -12.80 14.67
C SER A 175 -5.47 -14.02 15.58
N ILE A 176 -6.69 -14.51 15.59
CA ILE A 176 -7.07 -15.75 16.28
C ILE A 176 -7.18 -16.84 15.23
N VAL A 177 -6.46 -17.94 15.44
CA VAL A 177 -6.39 -19.08 14.51
C VAL A 177 -6.90 -20.31 15.23
N PHE A 178 -7.99 -20.88 14.74
CA PHE A 178 -8.64 -22.10 15.27
C PHE A 178 -8.17 -23.35 14.53
#